data_80c66458825736ed7945191d684adb4d
#
_entry.id   80c66458825736ed7945191d684adb4d
#
_cell.length_a   1.000
_cell.length_b   1.000
_cell.length_c   1.000
_cell.angle_alpha   90.00
_cell.angle_beta   90.00
_cell.angle_gamma   90.00
#
_symmetry.space_group_name_H-M   'P 1'
#
loop_
_entity.id
_entity.type
_entity.pdbx_description
1 polymer ?
#
loop_
_entity_poly.entity_id
_entity_poly.type
_entity_poly.pdbx_seq_one_letter_code
_entity_poly.pdbx_strand_id
1 'polypeptide(L)'
;MKIKEGFILRKVGKQYVVVATGKASKDFNGMIRLNASAAFLFGLMKADMTEEALVEALQAEYAVEEAIAKEDVSMFLSKLKEAGAIA
;
A
#
# COMPACT_ATOMS: atom_id res chain seq x y z
N MET A 1 -1.61 -9.36 -6.83
CA MET A 1 -2.27 -8.62 -5.73
C MET A 1 -2.71 -7.26 -6.22
N LYS A 2 -3.85 -6.85 -5.80
CA LYS A 2 -4.48 -5.61 -6.22
C LYS A 2 -5.25 -5.02 -5.05
N ILE A 3 -5.29 -3.69 -4.95
CA ILE A 3 -6.09 -3.03 -3.91
C ILE A 3 -7.57 -3.24 -4.20
N LYS A 4 -8.33 -3.61 -3.19
CA LYS A 4 -9.77 -3.78 -3.31
C LYS A 4 -10.45 -2.44 -3.54
N GLU A 5 -11.56 -2.47 -4.25
CA GLU A 5 -12.38 -1.30 -4.47
C GLU A 5 -12.86 -0.71 -3.15
N GLY A 6 -12.88 0.61 -3.05
CA GLY A 6 -13.31 1.31 -1.85
C GLY A 6 -12.20 1.74 -0.93
N PHE A 7 -10.98 1.26 -1.13
CA PHE A 7 -9.82 1.74 -0.37
C PHE A 7 -9.12 2.82 -1.18
N ILE A 8 -9.01 4.01 -0.60
CA ILE A 8 -8.43 5.15 -1.30
C ILE A 8 -7.31 5.77 -0.48
N LEU A 9 -6.33 6.32 -1.18
CA LEU A 9 -5.21 7.02 -0.59
C LEU A 9 -5.50 8.51 -0.55
N ARG A 10 -5.27 9.13 0.60
CA ARG A 10 -5.38 10.57 0.76
C ARG A 10 -4.10 11.13 1.37
N LYS A 11 -3.74 12.31 0.92
CA LYS A 11 -2.63 13.04 1.52
C LYS A 11 -3.21 14.08 2.47
N VAL A 12 -2.81 14.03 3.74
CA VAL A 12 -3.25 14.97 4.78
C VAL A 12 -2.02 15.66 5.35
N GLY A 13 -1.79 16.91 4.93
CA GLY A 13 -0.55 17.60 5.26
C GLY A 13 0.64 16.89 4.65
N LYS A 14 1.56 16.44 5.49
CA LYS A 14 2.76 15.69 5.05
C LYS A 14 2.58 14.18 5.19
N GLN A 15 1.39 13.74 5.60
CA GLN A 15 1.11 12.33 5.84
C GLN A 15 0.25 11.74 4.73
N TYR A 16 0.36 10.43 4.56
CA TYR A 16 -0.50 9.68 3.65
C TYR A 16 -1.34 8.72 4.47
N VAL A 17 -2.62 8.65 4.15
CA VAL A 17 -3.54 7.74 4.84
C VAL A 17 -4.38 7.00 3.82
N VAL A 18 -4.69 5.73 4.12
CA VAL A 18 -5.63 4.93 3.36
C VAL A 18 -6.90 4.83 4.16
N VAL A 19 -8.02 5.16 3.55
CA VAL A 19 -9.33 5.07 4.18
C VAL A 19 -10.24 4.19 3.34
N ALA A 20 -11.20 3.54 4.00
CA ALA A 20 -12.21 2.74 3.33
C ALA A 20 -13.46 3.56 3.09
N THR A 21 -14.07 3.41 1.93
CA THR A 21 -15.31 4.08 1.54
C THR A 21 -16.35 3.06 1.07
N GLY A 22 -17.63 3.44 1.06
CA GLY A 22 -18.69 2.58 0.58
C GLY A 22 -18.76 1.26 1.36
N LYS A 23 -18.83 0.14 0.64
CA LYS A 23 -18.94 -1.18 1.25
C LYS A 23 -17.71 -1.56 2.08
N ALA A 24 -16.55 -1.08 1.68
CA ALA A 24 -15.30 -1.38 2.39
C ALA A 24 -15.32 -0.79 3.80
N SER A 25 -16.02 0.32 4.03
CA SER A 25 -16.10 0.95 5.33
C SER A 25 -16.85 0.12 6.38
N LYS A 26 -17.62 -0.87 5.95
CA LYS A 26 -18.34 -1.76 6.86
C LYS A 26 -17.39 -2.77 7.50
N ASP A 27 -16.37 -3.18 6.77
CA ASP A 27 -15.39 -4.17 7.22
C ASP A 27 -14.17 -3.51 7.86
N PHE A 28 -13.90 -2.26 7.50
CA PHE A 28 -12.76 -1.52 8.01
C PHE A 28 -13.13 -0.05 8.18
N ASN A 29 -13.21 0.41 9.42
CA ASN A 29 -13.61 1.79 9.74
C ASN A 29 -12.49 2.63 10.32
N GLY A 30 -11.25 2.18 10.18
CA GLY A 30 -10.08 2.92 10.63
C GLY A 30 -9.36 3.60 9.47
N MET A 31 -8.11 3.96 9.71
CA MET A 31 -7.23 4.46 8.67
C MET A 31 -5.86 3.82 8.79
N ILE A 32 -5.19 3.67 7.67
CA ILE A 32 -3.83 3.15 7.64
C ILE A 32 -2.90 4.30 7.29
N ARG A 33 -1.92 4.56 8.14
CA ARG A 33 -0.91 5.57 7.84
C ARG A 33 0.20 4.95 7.02
N LEU A 34 0.60 5.64 5.96
CA LEU A 34 1.68 5.20 5.09
C LEU A 34 2.73 6.29 4.98
N ASN A 35 4.01 5.88 4.89
CA ASN A 35 5.07 6.79 4.52
C ASN A 35 5.06 6.99 3.00
N ALA A 36 5.95 7.85 2.49
CA ALA A 36 5.97 8.17 1.06
C ALA A 36 6.21 6.94 0.18
N SER A 37 7.13 6.06 0.58
CA SER A 37 7.42 4.86 -0.19
C SER A 37 6.24 3.88 -0.23
N ALA A 38 5.54 3.73 0.89
CA ALA A 38 4.35 2.88 0.95
C ALA A 38 3.20 3.49 0.11
N ALA A 39 3.06 4.80 0.12
CA ALA A 39 2.07 5.48 -0.73
C ALA A 39 2.37 5.28 -2.22
N PHE A 40 3.64 5.29 -2.58
CA PHE A 40 4.07 4.99 -3.95
C PHE A 40 3.65 3.56 -4.34
N LEU A 41 3.90 2.59 -3.47
CA LEU A 41 3.51 1.19 -3.70
C LEU A 41 1.99 1.05 -3.82
N PHE A 42 1.25 1.75 -2.99
CA PHE A 42 -0.22 1.72 -3.04
C PHE A 42 -0.72 2.17 -4.42
N GLY A 43 -0.13 3.24 -4.96
CA GLY A 43 -0.50 3.73 -6.28
C GLY A 43 -0.27 2.72 -7.40
N LEU A 44 0.79 1.91 -7.29
CA LEU A 44 1.06 0.86 -8.26
C LEU A 44 0.04 -0.28 -8.19
N MET A 45 -0.51 -0.53 -7.03
CA MET A 45 -1.44 -1.65 -6.81
C MET A 45 -2.87 -1.38 -7.26
N LYS A 46 -3.10 -0.33 -8.00
CA LYS A 46 -4.35 -0.16 -8.77
C LYS A 46 -4.41 -1.19 -9.89
N ALA A 47 -3.25 -1.60 -10.38
CA ALA A 47 -3.11 -2.74 -11.26
C ALA A 47 -2.72 -3.97 -10.44
N ASP A 48 -2.89 -5.16 -10.99
CA ASP A 48 -2.47 -6.39 -10.35
C ASP A 48 -0.95 -6.47 -10.34
N MET A 49 -0.36 -6.58 -9.16
CA MET A 49 1.10 -6.56 -8.97
C MET A 49 1.56 -7.78 -8.20
N THR A 50 2.72 -8.31 -8.56
CA THR A 50 3.37 -9.33 -7.75
C THR A 50 4.25 -8.66 -6.70
N GLU A 51 4.60 -9.41 -5.67
CA GLU A 51 5.50 -8.91 -4.63
C GLU A 51 6.86 -8.54 -5.22
N GLU A 52 7.38 -9.38 -6.13
CA GLU A 52 8.64 -9.13 -6.83
C GLU A 52 8.59 -7.83 -7.63
N ALA A 53 7.50 -7.57 -8.33
CA ALA A 53 7.35 -6.36 -9.10
C ALA A 53 7.33 -5.12 -8.22
N LEU A 54 6.71 -5.22 -7.04
CA LEU A 54 6.71 -4.13 -6.05
C LEU A 54 8.12 -3.85 -5.53
N VAL A 55 8.88 -4.91 -5.24
CA VAL A 55 10.27 -4.76 -4.78
C VAL A 55 11.12 -4.07 -5.85
N GLU A 56 11.02 -4.52 -7.10
CA GLU A 56 11.76 -3.92 -8.20
C GLU A 56 11.42 -2.45 -8.40
N ALA A 57 10.12 -2.12 -8.33
CA ALA A 57 9.66 -0.75 -8.50
C ALA A 57 10.19 0.15 -7.37
N LEU A 58 10.20 -0.36 -6.14
CA LEU A 58 10.70 0.39 -5.00
C LEU A 58 12.19 0.67 -5.14
N GLN A 59 12.96 -0.33 -5.56
CA GLN A 59 14.39 -0.16 -5.79
C GLN A 59 14.69 0.85 -6.89
N ALA A 60 13.90 0.84 -7.95
CA ALA A 60 14.08 1.77 -9.06
C ALA A 60 13.76 3.21 -8.64
N GLU A 61 12.74 3.40 -7.81
CA GLU A 61 12.31 4.75 -7.42
C GLU A 61 13.19 5.36 -6.34
N TYR A 62 13.61 4.56 -5.36
CA TYR A 62 14.30 5.06 -4.16
C TYR A 62 15.74 4.61 -4.03
N ALA A 63 16.25 3.84 -4.99
CA ALA A 63 17.65 3.37 -4.99
C ALA A 63 18.05 2.65 -3.69
N VAL A 64 17.14 1.86 -3.11
CA VAL A 64 17.40 1.11 -1.87
C VAL A 64 17.92 -0.28 -2.17
N GLU A 65 18.60 -0.87 -1.19
CA GLU A 65 19.06 -2.26 -1.29
C GLU A 65 17.91 -3.23 -1.35
N GLU A 66 18.11 -4.36 -2.01
CA GLU A 66 17.06 -5.37 -2.18
C GLU A 66 16.50 -5.86 -0.86
N ALA A 67 17.37 -6.12 0.12
CA ALA A 67 16.92 -6.61 1.44
C ALA A 67 15.98 -5.61 2.12
N ILE A 68 16.31 -4.32 2.02
CA ILE A 68 15.49 -3.25 2.60
C ILE A 68 14.16 -3.13 1.83
N ALA A 69 14.22 -3.19 0.52
CA ALA A 69 13.01 -3.12 -0.31
C ALA A 69 12.05 -4.28 -0.02
N LYS A 70 12.59 -5.49 0.14
CA LYS A 70 11.77 -6.67 0.47
C LYS A 70 11.11 -6.53 1.83
N GLU A 71 11.84 -6.03 2.83
CA GLU A 71 11.30 -5.79 4.16
C GLU A 71 10.18 -4.76 4.13
N ASP A 72 10.41 -3.64 3.44
CA ASP A 72 9.42 -2.57 3.35
C ASP A 72 8.15 -3.03 2.62
N VAL A 73 8.31 -3.77 1.53
CA VAL A 73 7.16 -4.32 0.79
C VAL A 73 6.39 -5.30 1.66
N SER A 74 7.10 -6.18 2.38
CA SER A 74 6.46 -7.15 3.27
C SER A 74 5.65 -6.47 4.36
N MET A 75 6.19 -5.46 5.00
CA MET A 75 5.49 -4.71 6.04
C MET A 75 4.27 -3.98 5.49
N PHE A 76 4.41 -3.36 4.33
CA PHE A 76 3.31 -2.68 3.64
C PHE A 76 2.17 -3.65 3.34
N LEU A 77 2.49 -4.80 2.74
CA LEU A 77 1.48 -5.81 2.39
C LEU A 77 0.80 -6.37 3.64
N SER A 78 1.54 -6.56 4.73
CA SER A 78 0.96 -7.04 5.98
C SER A 78 -0.10 -6.08 6.52
N LYS A 79 0.18 -4.78 6.49
CA LYS A 79 -0.79 -3.77 6.93
C LYS A 79 -2.05 -3.81 6.09
N LEU A 80 -1.91 -3.94 4.77
CA LEU A 80 -3.05 -3.98 3.87
C LEU A 80 -3.86 -5.27 4.04
N LYS A 81 -3.18 -6.39 4.26
CA LYS A 81 -3.86 -7.67 4.50
C LYS A 81 -4.67 -7.64 5.79
N GLU A 82 -4.12 -7.08 6.85
CA GLU A 82 -4.83 -6.94 8.13
C GLU A 82 -6.09 -6.10 7.99
N ALA A 83 -6.05 -5.07 7.14
CA ALA A 83 -7.22 -4.23 6.88
C ALA A 83 -8.18 -4.84 5.88
N GLY A 84 -7.83 -5.97 5.26
CA GLY A 84 -8.66 -6.57 4.22
C GLY A 84 -8.66 -5.78 2.92
N ALA A 85 -7.61 -5.00 2.66
CA ALA A 85 -7.55 -4.09 1.51
C ALA A 85 -6.99 -4.74 0.24
N ILE A 86 -6.50 -5.96 0.30
CA ILE A 86 -5.93 -6.67 -0.84
C ILE A 86 -6.88 -7.77 -1.32
N ALA A 87 -7.13 -7.77 -2.61
CA ALA A 87 -7.91 -8.83 -3.25
C ALA A 87 -7.02 -10.03 -3.58
#